data_9c5b30ed24f3721aad2c307ec89760d0
#
_entry.id   9c5b30ed24f3721aad2c307ec89760d0
#
_cell.length_a   1.000
_cell.length_b   1.000
_cell.length_c   1.000
_cell.angle_alpha   90.00
_cell.angle_beta   90.00
_cell.angle_gamma   90.00
#
_symmetry.space_group_name_H-M   'P 1'
#
loop_
_entity.id
_entity.type
_entity.pdbx_description
1 polymer ?
#
loop_
_entity_poly.entity_id
_entity_poly.type
_entity_poly.pdbx_seq_one_letter_code
_entity_poly.pdbx_strand_id
1 'polypeptide(L)'
;MNYQSGDIITLRNRLWRVDTIEGNVLAATCIDGDCADSRRFYIPAEKISKGRIQPPSSEKIGDVATNHLLVQAFQYSMIHGTAPLMSLRTSAVIPTEYQIAPVIMALNQGARVRMLIADDVGLGKTIEAGLIISELKSRNIISRILIICPQNLREQWQDALRYFFRIDGKIFSSVHLRGLEKNIPPGLNPWEYYPCIITSIDYIKTDRIRDFALSVSWDLVLIDEAHLAAKPHQSAEKENISMMRYALAREVAKKANHLLLLTATPHNGYTDTFASLLAMLDCGIVSGPVHDPKINRDIAKFHVCQRRRKDVVDWFRAHAVEENPFPTRDQKEVPVDLEYPEE
;
A
#
# COMPACT_ATOMS: atom_id res chain seq x y z
N MET A 1 -24.44 8.65 37.79
CA MET A 1 -23.63 9.68 37.13
C MET A 1 -23.53 9.27 35.67
N ASN A 2 -23.89 10.17 34.75
CA ASN A 2 -23.76 9.87 33.34
C ASN A 2 -22.37 10.35 32.85
N TYR A 3 -21.52 9.42 32.54
CA TYR A 3 -20.22 9.69 31.92
C TYR A 3 -20.41 9.73 30.40
N GLN A 4 -19.59 10.53 29.71
CA GLN A 4 -19.59 10.63 28.24
C GLN A 4 -18.18 10.35 27.71
N SER A 5 -18.10 9.98 26.42
CA SER A 5 -16.82 9.85 25.74
C SER A 5 -16.08 11.21 25.78
N GLY A 6 -14.79 11.16 26.15
CA GLY A 6 -13.95 12.33 26.37
C GLY A 6 -13.88 12.82 27.83
N ASP A 7 -14.76 12.34 28.72
CA ASP A 7 -14.69 12.72 30.15
C ASP A 7 -13.39 12.25 30.78
N ILE A 8 -12.84 13.09 31.67
CA ILE A 8 -11.70 12.75 32.50
C ILE A 8 -12.24 12.25 33.83
N ILE A 9 -11.87 11.04 34.21
CA ILE A 9 -12.26 10.40 35.46
C ILE A 9 -11.04 9.95 36.26
N THR A 10 -11.19 9.89 37.57
CA THR A 10 -10.23 9.23 38.45
C THR A 10 -10.78 7.87 38.84
N LEU A 11 -10.03 6.82 38.56
CA LEU A 11 -10.35 5.46 38.80
C LEU A 11 -9.08 4.70 39.23
N ARG A 12 -9.12 3.97 40.34
CA ARG A 12 -7.95 3.26 40.91
C ARG A 12 -6.74 4.16 41.12
N ASN A 13 -6.94 5.37 41.59
CA ASN A 13 -5.91 6.40 41.82
C ASN A 13 -5.13 6.83 40.59
N ARG A 14 -5.71 6.65 39.38
CA ARG A 14 -5.17 7.14 38.09
C ARG A 14 -6.19 7.97 37.37
N LEU A 15 -5.71 8.83 36.48
CA LEU A 15 -6.55 9.60 35.57
C LEU A 15 -6.76 8.83 34.27
N TRP A 16 -8.02 8.76 33.86
CA TRP A 16 -8.45 8.05 32.65
C TRP A 16 -9.32 8.95 31.82
N ARG A 17 -9.15 8.89 30.52
CA ARG A 17 -10.08 9.47 29.57
C ARG A 17 -11.06 8.36 29.15
N VAL A 18 -12.34 8.65 29.22
CA VAL A 18 -13.40 7.73 28.78
C VAL A 18 -13.39 7.67 27.26
N ASP A 19 -13.27 6.48 26.71
CA ASP A 19 -13.31 6.26 25.25
C ASP A 19 -14.72 5.88 24.82
N THR A 20 -15.29 4.81 25.39
CA THR A 20 -16.66 4.36 25.09
C THR A 20 -17.34 3.82 26.35
N ILE A 21 -18.68 3.84 26.33
CA ILE A 21 -19.53 3.28 27.37
C ILE A 21 -20.58 2.39 26.72
N GLU A 22 -20.58 1.12 27.08
CA GLU A 22 -21.53 0.13 26.62
C GLU A 22 -22.25 -0.51 27.83
N GLY A 23 -23.44 -0.06 28.13
CA GLY A 23 -24.20 -0.52 29.31
C GLY A 23 -23.44 -0.25 30.59
N ASN A 24 -23.04 -1.30 31.31
CA ASN A 24 -22.28 -1.22 32.57
C ASN A 24 -20.77 -1.34 32.40
N VAL A 25 -20.27 -1.34 31.13
CA VAL A 25 -18.83 -1.43 30.84
C VAL A 25 -18.32 -0.11 30.30
N LEU A 26 -17.26 0.39 30.89
CA LEU A 26 -16.57 1.61 30.52
C LEU A 26 -15.20 1.23 29.97
N ALA A 27 -14.91 1.61 28.75
CA ALA A 27 -13.56 1.56 28.18
C ALA A 27 -12.90 2.93 28.36
N ALA A 28 -11.69 2.95 28.91
CA ALA A 28 -10.95 4.17 29.13
C ALA A 28 -9.45 3.98 28.94
N THR A 29 -8.80 5.05 28.50
CA THR A 29 -7.35 5.14 28.29
C THR A 29 -6.71 5.94 29.42
N CYS A 30 -5.69 5.37 30.04
CA CYS A 30 -4.90 6.04 31.08
C CYS A 30 -4.17 7.25 30.51
N ILE A 31 -4.28 8.41 31.20
CA ILE A 31 -3.65 9.65 30.77
C ILE A 31 -2.59 10.14 31.75
N ASP A 32 -2.42 9.47 32.89
CA ASP A 32 -1.34 9.71 33.84
C ASP A 32 -0.36 8.52 33.83
N GLY A 33 0.88 8.75 33.50
CA GLY A 33 1.93 7.75 33.46
C GLY A 33 2.62 7.63 32.10
N ASP A 34 3.65 6.82 32.05
CA ASP A 34 4.56 6.71 30.88
C ASP A 34 4.00 5.88 29.71
N CYS A 35 2.85 5.22 29.90
CA CYS A 35 2.22 4.39 28.87
C CYS A 35 0.72 4.64 28.80
N ALA A 36 0.23 4.88 27.60
CA ALA A 36 -1.20 4.87 27.29
C ALA A 36 -1.74 3.42 27.38
N ASP A 37 -2.30 3.08 28.53
CA ASP A 37 -2.89 1.75 28.78
C ASP A 37 -4.42 1.87 28.64
N SER A 38 -5.02 1.13 27.73
CA SER A 38 -6.48 1.13 27.54
C SER A 38 -7.09 -0.10 28.21
N ARG A 39 -8.08 0.13 29.08
CA ARG A 39 -8.73 -0.93 29.86
C ARG A 39 -10.26 -0.81 29.84
N ARG A 40 -10.92 -1.93 30.07
CA ARG A 40 -12.36 -2.00 30.28
C ARG A 40 -12.65 -2.20 31.78
N PHE A 41 -13.59 -1.42 32.28
CA PHE A 41 -13.99 -1.43 33.71
C PHE A 41 -15.49 -1.70 33.82
N TYR A 42 -15.88 -2.50 34.83
CA TYR A 42 -17.28 -2.73 35.16
C TYR A 42 -17.73 -1.64 36.13
N ILE A 43 -18.52 -0.69 35.68
CA ILE A 43 -18.92 0.52 36.41
C ILE A 43 -19.44 0.23 37.83
N PRO A 44 -20.34 -0.77 38.03
CA PRO A 44 -20.89 -1.04 39.39
C PRO A 44 -19.85 -1.50 40.40
N ALA A 45 -18.71 -2.06 39.96
CA ALA A 45 -17.65 -2.54 40.83
C ALA A 45 -16.56 -1.51 41.12
N GLU A 46 -16.60 -0.37 40.47
CA GLU A 46 -15.52 0.62 40.53
C GLU A 46 -15.95 1.92 41.24
N LYS A 47 -15.06 2.48 42.01
CA LYS A 47 -15.23 3.83 42.58
C LYS A 47 -14.70 4.84 41.58
N ILE A 48 -15.61 5.45 40.84
CA ILE A 48 -15.29 6.44 39.80
C ILE A 48 -15.62 7.83 40.33
N SER A 49 -14.68 8.74 40.21
CA SER A 49 -14.87 10.17 40.53
C SER A 49 -14.47 11.05 39.34
N LYS A 50 -14.93 12.28 39.29
CA LYS A 50 -14.56 13.24 38.26
C LYS A 50 -13.09 13.57 38.41
N GLY A 51 -12.30 13.31 37.34
CA GLY A 51 -10.88 13.64 37.30
C GLY A 51 -10.66 15.09 36.89
N ARG A 52 -9.54 15.67 37.29
CA ARG A 52 -9.04 16.95 36.81
C ARG A 52 -7.59 16.81 36.42
N ILE A 53 -7.26 17.29 35.23
CA ILE A 53 -5.86 17.48 34.84
C ILE A 53 -5.33 18.64 35.65
N GLN A 54 -4.29 18.40 36.44
CA GLN A 54 -3.64 19.44 37.21
C GLN A 54 -2.83 20.36 36.25
N PRO A 55 -2.82 21.67 36.47
CA PRO A 55 -1.95 22.56 35.71
C PRO A 55 -0.47 22.17 35.95
N PRO A 56 0.40 22.42 34.96
CA PRO A 56 1.82 22.10 35.08
C PRO A 56 2.43 22.87 36.31
N SER A 57 3.23 22.15 37.11
CA SER A 57 3.97 22.74 38.23
C SER A 57 5.44 22.95 37.83
N SER A 58 6.09 23.95 38.46
CA SER A 58 7.51 24.25 38.23
C SER A 58 8.44 23.07 38.58
N GLU A 59 7.98 22.11 39.35
CA GLU A 59 8.74 20.92 39.75
C GLU A 59 8.75 19.83 38.70
N LYS A 60 7.86 19.92 37.69
CA LYS A 60 7.72 18.96 36.60
C LYS A 60 8.02 19.58 35.25
N ILE A 61 9.16 20.22 35.16
CA ILE A 61 9.65 20.77 33.88
C ILE A 61 10.35 19.67 33.14
N GLY A 62 9.80 19.27 31.95
CA GLY A 62 10.48 18.38 31.03
C GLY A 62 11.68 19.07 30.36
N ASP A 63 12.52 18.26 29.71
CA ASP A 63 13.62 18.82 28.92
C ASP A 63 13.13 19.57 27.67
N VAL A 64 13.95 20.49 27.16
CA VAL A 64 13.61 21.33 26.01
C VAL A 64 13.37 20.52 24.74
N ALA A 65 14.10 19.42 24.56
CA ALA A 65 13.98 18.58 23.36
C ALA A 65 12.65 17.84 23.34
N THR A 66 12.24 17.26 24.48
CA THR A 66 10.92 16.59 24.63
C THR A 66 9.78 17.58 24.44
N ASN A 67 9.90 18.80 24.97
CA ASN A 67 8.88 19.83 24.80
C ASN A 67 8.78 20.30 23.34
N HIS A 68 9.92 20.45 22.66
CA HIS A 68 9.96 20.79 21.24
C HIS A 68 9.32 19.67 20.37
N LEU A 69 9.63 18.42 20.65
CA LEU A 69 8.99 17.28 19.99
C LEU A 69 7.47 17.24 20.21
N LEU A 70 7.01 17.53 21.44
CA LEU A 70 5.59 17.60 21.76
C LEU A 70 4.89 18.71 20.95
N VAL A 71 5.49 19.91 20.89
CA VAL A 71 4.95 21.03 20.13
C VAL A 71 4.92 20.71 18.64
N GLN A 72 5.99 20.10 18.10
CA GLN A 72 6.01 19.66 16.71
C GLN A 72 4.95 18.58 16.43
N ALA A 73 4.81 17.59 17.30
CA ALA A 73 3.79 16.55 17.18
C ALA A 73 2.37 17.15 17.20
N PHE A 74 2.14 18.14 18.09
CA PHE A 74 0.86 18.84 18.17
C PHE A 74 0.60 19.69 16.92
N GLN A 75 1.58 20.42 16.43
CA GLN A 75 1.48 21.18 15.18
C GLN A 75 1.23 20.23 13.99
N TYR A 76 1.93 19.09 13.95
CA TYR A 76 1.72 18.05 12.93
C TYR A 76 0.30 17.49 12.99
N SER A 77 -0.20 17.21 14.20
CA SER A 77 -1.58 16.76 14.42
C SER A 77 -2.62 17.80 13.98
N MET A 78 -2.37 19.08 14.22
CA MET A 78 -3.25 20.16 13.77
C MET A 78 -3.22 20.36 12.25
N ILE A 79 -2.05 20.24 11.62
CA ILE A 79 -1.88 20.38 10.16
C ILE A 79 -2.53 19.20 9.44
N HIS A 80 -2.30 17.98 9.93
CA HIS A 80 -2.83 16.77 9.32
C HIS A 80 -4.25 16.43 9.76
N GLY A 81 -4.71 17.02 10.88
CA GLY A 81 -6.05 16.83 11.42
C GLY A 81 -6.37 15.37 11.77
N THR A 82 -7.64 15.10 11.98
CA THR A 82 -8.18 13.74 12.14
C THR A 82 -8.57 13.10 10.82
N ALA A 83 -8.00 13.57 9.70
CA ALA A 83 -8.29 13.01 8.39
C ALA A 83 -7.86 11.53 8.36
N PRO A 84 -8.77 10.61 8.08
CA PRO A 84 -8.48 9.17 8.09
C PRO A 84 -7.44 8.77 7.04
N LEU A 85 -7.28 9.58 5.99
CA LEU A 85 -6.31 9.38 4.91
C LEU A 85 -5.50 10.66 4.65
N MET A 86 -4.21 10.60 4.93
CA MET A 86 -3.28 11.72 4.71
C MET A 86 -2.97 11.93 3.23
N SER A 87 -2.95 10.86 2.45
CA SER A 87 -2.70 10.87 1.01
C SER A 87 -3.68 11.73 0.23
N LEU A 88 -4.94 11.82 0.65
CA LEU A 88 -5.96 12.65 -0.02
C LEU A 88 -5.65 14.15 0.06
N ARG A 89 -4.89 14.59 1.05
CA ARG A 89 -4.49 16.00 1.20
C ARG A 89 -3.20 16.34 0.46
N THR A 90 -2.34 15.36 0.26
CA THR A 90 -1.01 15.53 -0.34
C THR A 90 -0.96 15.20 -1.82
N SER A 91 -1.90 14.38 -2.31
CA SER A 91 -2.01 14.03 -3.73
C SER A 91 -2.80 15.06 -4.53
N ALA A 92 -2.49 15.16 -5.82
CA ALA A 92 -3.24 15.99 -6.77
C ALA A 92 -4.38 15.20 -7.45
N VAL A 93 -4.73 14.03 -6.91
CA VAL A 93 -5.80 13.16 -7.40
C VAL A 93 -7.05 13.36 -6.55
N ILE A 94 -8.18 13.45 -7.21
CA ILE A 94 -9.50 13.27 -6.57
C ILE A 94 -9.92 11.83 -6.86
N PRO A 95 -9.65 10.89 -5.92
CA PRO A 95 -9.98 9.50 -6.15
C PRO A 95 -11.48 9.28 -6.06
N THR A 96 -11.98 8.35 -6.84
CA THR A 96 -13.33 7.83 -6.68
C THR A 96 -13.41 6.93 -5.44
N GLU A 97 -14.61 6.75 -4.90
CA GLU A 97 -14.81 6.00 -3.66
C GLU A 97 -14.25 4.57 -3.72
N TYR A 98 -14.43 3.90 -4.86
CA TYR A 98 -13.88 2.56 -5.04
C TYR A 98 -12.34 2.53 -5.03
N GLN A 99 -11.65 3.60 -5.47
CA GLN A 99 -10.18 3.68 -5.45
C GLN A 99 -9.61 3.86 -4.03
N ILE A 100 -10.44 4.25 -3.08
CA ILE A 100 -10.05 4.38 -1.67
C ILE A 100 -10.06 3.02 -0.97
N ALA A 101 -10.88 2.08 -1.42
CA ALA A 101 -11.01 0.77 -0.78
C ALA A 101 -9.68 0.01 -0.62
N PRO A 102 -8.81 -0.11 -1.64
CA PRO A 102 -7.50 -0.77 -1.46
C PRO A 102 -6.59 -0.03 -0.48
N VAL A 103 -6.72 1.30 -0.35
CA VAL A 103 -5.93 2.08 0.62
C VAL A 103 -6.36 1.72 2.05
N ILE A 104 -7.66 1.63 2.29
CA ILE A 104 -8.22 1.20 3.59
C ILE A 104 -7.80 -0.23 3.90
N MET A 105 -7.87 -1.14 2.92
CA MET A 105 -7.41 -2.52 3.08
C MET A 105 -5.93 -2.58 3.46
N ALA A 106 -5.08 -1.78 2.81
CA ALA A 106 -3.65 -1.68 3.12
C ALA A 106 -3.42 -1.23 4.56
N LEU A 107 -4.09 -0.18 5.01
CA LEU A 107 -3.96 0.34 6.37
C LEU A 107 -4.44 -0.66 7.43
N ASN A 108 -5.47 -1.45 7.13
CA ASN A 108 -5.99 -2.46 8.04
C ASN A 108 -5.05 -3.67 8.21
N GLN A 109 -4.07 -3.87 7.33
CA GLN A 109 -3.02 -4.88 7.52
C GLN A 109 -2.00 -4.49 8.61
N GLY A 110 -1.99 -3.24 9.05
CA GLY A 110 -1.12 -2.78 10.14
C GLY A 110 0.34 -2.60 9.72
N ALA A 111 1.27 -3.26 10.44
CA ALA A 111 2.71 -3.01 10.31
C ALA A 111 3.33 -3.44 8.96
N ARG A 112 2.70 -4.37 8.25
CA ARG A 112 3.25 -4.93 7.00
C ARG A 112 2.20 -5.06 5.92
N VAL A 113 2.25 -4.17 4.94
CA VAL A 113 1.30 -4.16 3.82
C VAL A 113 1.80 -5.09 2.70
N ARG A 114 1.02 -6.12 2.37
CA ARG A 114 1.32 -7.02 1.25
C ARG A 114 0.03 -7.34 0.52
N MET A 115 -0.15 -6.77 -0.67
CA MET A 115 -1.41 -6.83 -1.40
C MET A 115 -1.23 -7.14 -2.88
N LEU A 116 -2.21 -7.82 -3.42
CA LEU A 116 -2.47 -7.95 -4.85
C LEU A 116 -3.69 -7.09 -5.20
N ILE A 117 -3.51 -6.11 -6.06
CA ILE A 117 -4.59 -5.33 -6.68
C ILE A 117 -4.82 -5.91 -8.07
N ALA A 118 -5.93 -6.64 -8.20
CA ALA A 118 -6.28 -7.42 -9.38
C ALA A 118 -7.52 -6.88 -10.10
N ASP A 119 -7.66 -5.58 -10.11
CA ASP A 119 -8.79 -4.87 -10.70
C ASP A 119 -8.76 -4.88 -12.24
N ASP A 120 -9.93 -4.81 -12.87
CA ASP A 120 -10.05 -4.71 -14.33
C ASP A 120 -9.24 -3.53 -14.90
N VAL A 121 -8.89 -3.63 -16.18
CA VAL A 121 -8.23 -2.53 -16.91
C VAL A 121 -9.09 -1.27 -16.87
N GLY A 122 -8.47 -0.13 -16.53
CA GLY A 122 -9.13 1.17 -16.51
C GLY A 122 -9.81 1.52 -15.19
N LEU A 123 -9.71 0.70 -14.13
CA LEU A 123 -10.18 1.06 -12.80
C LEU A 123 -9.20 1.97 -12.04
N GLY A 124 -7.98 2.13 -12.55
CA GLY A 124 -7.01 3.06 -11.97
C GLY A 124 -6.03 2.44 -10.98
N LYS A 125 -5.61 1.19 -11.19
CA LYS A 125 -4.61 0.49 -10.33
C LYS A 125 -3.37 1.32 -10.00
N THR A 126 -2.86 2.09 -10.98
CA THR A 126 -1.72 2.99 -10.78
C THR A 126 -2.04 4.09 -9.76
N ILE A 127 -3.27 4.62 -9.78
CA ILE A 127 -3.73 5.63 -8.82
C ILE A 127 -3.90 5.01 -7.44
N GLU A 128 -4.51 3.84 -7.35
CA GLU A 128 -4.69 3.10 -6.10
C GLU A 128 -3.36 2.77 -5.42
N ALA A 129 -2.42 2.24 -6.19
CA ALA A 129 -1.08 1.96 -5.69
C ALA A 129 -0.33 3.24 -5.30
N GLY A 130 -0.45 4.30 -6.08
CA GLY A 130 0.12 5.60 -5.77
C GLY A 130 -0.46 6.22 -4.50
N LEU A 131 -1.76 6.07 -4.26
CA LEU A 131 -2.41 6.49 -3.01
C LEU A 131 -1.87 5.71 -1.81
N ILE A 132 -1.71 4.38 -1.92
CA ILE A 132 -1.11 3.54 -0.86
C ILE A 132 0.33 3.98 -0.58
N ILE A 133 1.15 4.18 -1.62
CA ILE A 133 2.52 4.67 -1.48
C ILE A 133 2.56 6.03 -0.80
N SER A 134 1.72 6.97 -1.25
CA SER A 134 1.62 8.32 -0.68
C SER A 134 1.19 8.28 0.79
N GLU A 135 0.25 7.41 1.14
CA GLU A 135 -0.23 7.23 2.51
C GLU A 135 0.87 6.70 3.44
N LEU A 136 1.53 5.61 3.04
CA LEU A 136 2.61 5.03 3.81
C LEU A 136 3.81 5.99 3.95
N LYS A 137 4.11 6.76 2.89
CA LYS A 137 5.15 7.78 2.91
C LYS A 137 4.79 8.95 3.83
N SER A 138 3.56 9.44 3.77
CA SER A 138 3.08 10.53 4.63
C SER A 138 3.05 10.16 6.11
N ARG A 139 2.92 8.87 6.42
CA ARG A 139 3.02 8.30 7.78
C ARG A 139 4.45 7.99 8.20
N ASN A 140 5.46 8.29 7.37
CA ASN A 140 6.87 7.93 7.58
C ASN A 140 7.12 6.42 7.78
N ILE A 141 6.25 5.56 7.23
CA ILE A 141 6.40 4.10 7.29
C ILE A 141 7.39 3.62 6.24
N ILE A 142 7.43 4.30 5.08
CA ILE A 142 8.33 3.96 3.97
C ILE A 142 9.14 5.18 3.52
N SER A 143 10.39 4.93 3.17
CA SER A 143 11.32 5.92 2.59
C SER A 143 11.90 5.42 1.25
N ARG A 144 12.17 4.12 1.14
CA ARG A 144 12.83 3.50 -0.01
C ARG A 144 11.86 2.64 -0.80
N ILE A 145 11.66 3.00 -2.08
CA ILE A 145 10.63 2.44 -2.95
C ILE A 145 11.28 1.89 -4.21
N LEU A 146 10.97 0.64 -4.56
CA LEU A 146 11.33 0.03 -5.83
C LEU A 146 10.06 -0.30 -6.61
N ILE A 147 9.93 0.28 -7.81
CA ILE A 147 8.84 -0.01 -8.74
C ILE A 147 9.40 -0.81 -9.91
N ILE A 148 8.89 -2.01 -10.09
CA ILE A 148 9.21 -2.92 -11.17
C ILE A 148 8.02 -2.98 -12.11
N CYS A 149 8.16 -2.50 -13.33
CA CYS A 149 7.08 -2.44 -14.32
C CYS A 149 7.57 -2.87 -15.71
N PRO A 150 6.69 -3.13 -16.67
CA PRO A 150 7.07 -3.27 -18.08
C PRO A 150 7.85 -2.08 -18.58
N GLN A 151 8.78 -2.32 -19.52
CA GLN A 151 9.69 -1.29 -20.01
C GLN A 151 8.97 -0.05 -20.58
N ASN A 152 7.86 -0.23 -21.24
CA ASN A 152 7.03 0.82 -21.84
C ASN A 152 6.20 1.62 -20.82
N LEU A 153 6.07 1.15 -19.59
CA LEU A 153 5.29 1.83 -18.54
C LEU A 153 6.17 2.64 -17.56
N ARG A 154 7.49 2.62 -17.69
CA ARG A 154 8.40 3.31 -16.75
C ARG A 154 8.20 4.82 -16.73
N GLU A 155 8.06 5.43 -17.88
CA GLU A 155 7.83 6.89 -18.00
C GLU A 155 6.45 7.25 -17.46
N GLN A 156 5.42 6.46 -17.78
CA GLN A 156 4.08 6.64 -17.23
C GLN A 156 4.07 6.58 -15.69
N TRP A 157 4.82 5.63 -15.10
CA TRP A 157 4.98 5.54 -13.65
C TRP A 157 5.70 6.74 -13.07
N GLN A 158 6.77 7.21 -13.72
CA GLN A 158 7.51 8.40 -13.31
C GLN A 158 6.61 9.64 -13.30
N ASP A 159 5.85 9.83 -14.38
CA ASP A 159 4.93 10.95 -14.53
C ASP A 159 3.79 10.87 -13.52
N ALA A 160 3.18 9.70 -13.32
CA ALA A 160 2.13 9.50 -12.33
C ALA A 160 2.61 9.82 -10.91
N LEU A 161 3.78 9.33 -10.51
CA LEU A 161 4.36 9.62 -9.21
C LEU A 161 4.65 11.10 -9.03
N ARG A 162 5.20 11.76 -10.04
CA ARG A 162 5.57 13.16 -9.99
C ARG A 162 4.37 14.08 -9.97
N TYR A 163 3.42 13.90 -10.90
CA TYR A 163 2.30 14.81 -11.07
C TYR A 163 1.20 14.59 -10.02
N PHE A 164 0.88 13.35 -9.71
CA PHE A 164 -0.21 13.05 -8.80
C PHE A 164 0.23 12.96 -7.34
N PHE A 165 1.44 12.46 -7.07
CA PHE A 165 1.86 12.14 -5.69
C PHE A 165 3.08 12.93 -5.21
N ARG A 166 3.68 13.78 -6.07
CA ARG A 166 4.87 14.58 -5.76
C ARG A 166 6.06 13.72 -5.30
N ILE A 167 6.18 12.53 -5.86
CA ILE A 167 7.28 11.60 -5.59
C ILE A 167 8.22 11.62 -6.79
N ASP A 168 9.49 11.95 -6.56
CA ASP A 168 10.52 11.99 -7.61
C ASP A 168 11.12 10.59 -7.79
N GLY A 169 10.57 9.82 -8.73
CA GLY A 169 11.08 8.50 -9.12
C GLY A 169 12.16 8.60 -10.21
N LYS A 170 13.24 7.85 -10.08
CA LYS A 170 14.30 7.78 -11.08
C LYS A 170 14.23 6.51 -11.90
N ILE A 171 14.21 6.64 -13.21
CA ILE A 171 14.18 5.49 -14.14
C ILE A 171 15.58 4.89 -14.24
N PHE A 172 15.71 3.61 -13.84
CA PHE A 172 16.93 2.83 -13.98
C PHE A 172 16.82 1.90 -15.18
N SER A 173 17.73 2.12 -16.12
CA SER A 173 17.90 1.32 -17.34
C SER A 173 19.33 1.46 -17.86
N SER A 174 19.72 0.66 -18.82
CA SER A 174 21.06 0.74 -19.46
C SER A 174 21.36 2.13 -20.04
N VAL A 175 20.34 2.85 -20.49
CA VAL A 175 20.48 4.20 -21.10
C VAL A 175 20.59 5.27 -20.01
N HIS A 176 19.74 5.22 -18.99
CA HIS A 176 19.58 6.30 -17.99
C HIS A 176 20.63 6.24 -16.87
N LEU A 177 21.12 5.03 -16.51
CA LEU A 177 21.99 4.86 -15.35
C LEU A 177 23.27 5.69 -15.43
N ARG A 178 23.92 5.74 -16.60
CA ARG A 178 25.16 6.53 -16.81
C ARG A 178 24.97 8.03 -16.53
N GLY A 179 23.78 8.56 -16.86
CA GLY A 179 23.44 9.96 -16.57
C GLY A 179 23.21 10.20 -15.09
N LEU A 180 22.56 9.26 -14.42
CA LEU A 180 22.28 9.33 -12.99
C LEU A 180 23.57 9.21 -12.15
N GLU A 181 24.51 8.35 -12.54
CA GLU A 181 25.80 8.17 -11.88
C GLU A 181 26.66 9.46 -11.86
N LYS A 182 26.51 10.33 -12.85
CA LYS A 182 27.22 11.61 -12.89
C LYS A 182 26.69 12.60 -11.83
N ASN A 183 25.49 12.43 -11.34
CA ASN A 183 24.83 13.32 -10.41
C ASN A 183 24.96 12.87 -8.95
N ILE A 184 25.71 11.81 -8.68
CA ILE A 184 25.94 11.30 -7.33
C ILE A 184 27.43 11.46 -6.94
N PRO A 185 27.73 11.58 -5.64
CA PRO A 185 29.11 11.60 -5.19
C PRO A 185 29.89 10.34 -5.62
N PRO A 186 31.17 10.47 -5.97
CA PRO A 186 31.98 9.32 -6.36
C PRO A 186 32.02 8.23 -5.29
N GLY A 187 31.87 6.98 -5.72
CA GLY A 187 31.94 5.80 -4.83
C GLY A 187 30.63 5.40 -4.18
N LEU A 188 29.55 6.16 -4.36
CA LEU A 188 28.23 5.77 -3.87
C LEU A 188 27.52 4.87 -4.89
N ASN A 189 26.80 3.87 -4.36
CA ASN A 189 25.94 3.02 -5.18
C ASN A 189 24.66 3.79 -5.57
N PRO A 190 24.34 3.97 -6.87
CA PRO A 190 23.13 4.63 -7.32
C PRO A 190 21.85 4.02 -6.73
N TRP A 191 21.81 2.70 -6.54
CA TRP A 191 20.69 1.98 -5.97
C TRP A 191 20.43 2.33 -4.50
N GLU A 192 21.46 2.74 -3.77
CA GLU A 192 21.35 3.21 -2.39
C GLU A 192 21.06 4.71 -2.31
N TYR A 193 21.55 5.49 -3.28
CA TYR A 193 21.43 6.93 -3.26
C TYR A 193 20.01 7.43 -3.55
N TYR A 194 19.33 6.86 -4.55
CA TYR A 194 17.99 7.30 -4.93
C TYR A 194 16.90 6.59 -4.12
N PRO A 195 16.01 7.35 -3.43
CA PRO A 195 14.99 6.77 -2.56
C PRO A 195 13.84 6.10 -3.32
N CYS A 196 13.57 6.51 -4.55
CA CYS A 196 12.51 5.92 -5.39
C CYS A 196 13.07 5.56 -6.77
N ILE A 197 13.08 4.27 -7.07
CA ILE A 197 13.62 3.73 -8.33
C ILE A 197 12.51 3.03 -9.11
N ILE A 198 12.44 3.34 -10.41
CA ILE A 198 11.53 2.73 -11.37
C ILE A 198 12.38 1.97 -12.39
N THR A 199 12.08 0.71 -12.60
CA THR A 199 12.88 -0.14 -13.48
C THR A 199 12.05 -1.25 -14.09
N SER A 200 12.63 -2.00 -15.05
CA SER A 200 11.96 -3.17 -15.60
C SER A 200 12.54 -4.47 -15.05
N ILE A 201 11.68 -5.50 -14.95
CA ILE A 201 12.10 -6.81 -14.49
C ILE A 201 13.20 -7.40 -15.39
N ASP A 202 13.14 -7.11 -16.69
CA ASP A 202 14.13 -7.57 -17.65
C ASP A 202 15.50 -6.90 -17.50
N TYR A 203 15.54 -5.68 -16.99
CA TYR A 203 16.78 -5.00 -16.66
C TYR A 203 17.41 -5.53 -15.39
N ILE A 204 16.61 -5.73 -14.32
CA ILE A 204 17.13 -6.23 -13.04
C ILE A 204 17.56 -7.71 -13.13
N LYS A 205 16.96 -8.53 -13.99
CA LYS A 205 17.30 -9.97 -14.07
C LYS A 205 18.74 -10.26 -14.48
N THR A 206 19.47 -9.26 -15.02
CA THR A 206 20.89 -9.36 -15.37
C THR A 206 21.71 -9.50 -14.08
N ASP A 207 22.56 -10.50 -13.96
CA ASP A 207 23.23 -10.89 -12.70
C ASP A 207 23.86 -9.72 -11.96
N ARG A 208 24.68 -8.90 -12.62
CA ARG A 208 25.32 -7.75 -12.00
C ARG A 208 24.31 -6.73 -11.45
N ILE A 209 23.25 -6.45 -12.19
CA ILE A 209 22.23 -5.48 -11.79
C ILE A 209 21.37 -6.05 -10.68
N ARG A 210 21.05 -7.34 -10.74
CA ARG A 210 20.32 -8.06 -9.71
C ARG A 210 21.00 -7.93 -8.34
N ASP A 211 22.31 -8.17 -8.30
CA ASP A 211 23.06 -8.10 -7.06
C ASP A 211 23.03 -6.71 -6.43
N PHE A 212 23.13 -5.66 -7.25
CA PHE A 212 22.96 -4.27 -6.77
C PHE A 212 21.54 -4.01 -6.25
N ALA A 213 20.51 -4.42 -6.98
CA ALA A 213 19.13 -4.22 -6.55
C ALA A 213 18.79 -4.99 -5.28
N LEU A 214 19.36 -6.18 -5.11
CA LEU A 214 19.16 -7.05 -3.93
C LEU A 214 20.04 -6.68 -2.74
N SER A 215 21.11 -5.89 -2.92
CA SER A 215 21.95 -5.42 -1.81
C SER A 215 21.24 -4.33 -0.99
N VAL A 216 20.26 -3.66 -1.58
CA VAL A 216 19.52 -2.57 -0.94
C VAL A 216 18.32 -3.11 -0.15
N SER A 217 18.11 -2.56 1.04
CA SER A 217 16.86 -2.80 1.79
C SER A 217 15.76 -1.89 1.27
N TRP A 218 14.72 -2.48 0.69
CA TRP A 218 13.55 -1.78 0.21
C TRP A 218 12.44 -1.81 1.24
N ASP A 219 11.90 -0.63 1.60
CA ASP A 219 10.74 -0.58 2.48
C ASP A 219 9.49 -1.06 1.72
N LEU A 220 9.33 -0.62 0.47
CA LEU A 220 8.23 -1.02 -0.39
C LEU A 220 8.74 -1.44 -1.76
N VAL A 221 8.26 -2.59 -2.22
CA VAL A 221 8.40 -3.04 -3.61
C VAL A 221 7.02 -3.11 -4.25
N LEU A 222 6.90 -2.54 -5.44
CA LEU A 222 5.73 -2.65 -6.29
C LEU A 222 6.13 -3.38 -7.57
N ILE A 223 5.35 -4.39 -7.94
CA ILE A 223 5.50 -5.13 -9.21
C ILE A 223 4.23 -4.92 -10.03
N ASP A 224 4.34 -4.14 -11.08
CA ASP A 224 3.26 -3.94 -12.03
C ASP A 224 3.28 -5.02 -13.11
N GLU A 225 2.09 -5.36 -13.63
CA GLU A 225 1.85 -6.52 -14.49
C GLU A 225 2.44 -7.80 -13.86
N ALA A 226 2.13 -7.99 -12.59
CA ALA A 226 2.69 -9.07 -11.75
C ALA A 226 2.51 -10.47 -12.34
N HIS A 227 1.55 -10.68 -13.24
CA HIS A 227 1.37 -11.94 -13.97
C HIS A 227 2.61 -12.33 -14.79
N LEU A 228 3.43 -11.35 -15.24
CA LEU A 228 4.70 -11.61 -15.93
C LEU A 228 5.80 -12.13 -14.99
N ALA A 229 5.62 -11.92 -13.69
CA ALA A 229 6.52 -12.37 -12.63
C ALA A 229 6.01 -13.61 -11.87
N ALA A 230 4.89 -14.18 -12.32
CA ALA A 230 4.34 -15.40 -11.76
C ALA A 230 5.12 -16.63 -12.23
N LYS A 231 5.00 -17.75 -11.48
CA LYS A 231 5.59 -19.02 -11.88
C LYS A 231 4.95 -19.48 -13.19
N PRO A 232 5.74 -19.77 -14.24
CA PRO A 232 5.18 -20.26 -15.49
C PRO A 232 4.57 -21.65 -15.31
N HIS A 233 3.42 -21.89 -15.96
CA HIS A 233 2.88 -23.24 -16.12
C HIS A 233 3.70 -23.97 -17.19
N GLN A 234 4.02 -25.24 -16.97
CA GLN A 234 4.95 -26.03 -17.77
C GLN A 234 4.71 -25.93 -19.29
N SER A 235 5.61 -25.27 -20.02
CA SER A 235 5.76 -25.38 -21.48
C SER A 235 7.18 -24.92 -21.89
N ALA A 236 7.84 -25.74 -22.68
CA ALA A 236 9.30 -25.90 -22.72
C ALA A 236 10.17 -24.78 -23.30
N GLU A 237 9.71 -23.81 -24.10
CA GLU A 237 10.61 -22.90 -24.85
C GLU A 237 10.73 -21.46 -24.29
N LYS A 238 9.73 -20.97 -23.55
CA LYS A 238 9.79 -19.66 -22.88
C LYS A 238 10.14 -19.75 -21.38
N GLU A 239 10.47 -20.96 -20.94
CA GLU A 239 10.57 -21.33 -19.52
C GLU A 239 11.69 -20.60 -18.80
N ASN A 240 12.88 -20.49 -19.40
CA ASN A 240 14.04 -19.91 -18.75
C ASN A 240 13.87 -18.43 -18.38
N ILE A 241 13.34 -17.61 -19.31
CA ILE A 241 13.15 -16.16 -19.06
C ILE A 241 12.06 -15.92 -18.03
N SER A 242 10.95 -16.64 -18.12
CA SER A 242 9.85 -16.54 -17.17
C SER A 242 10.23 -17.05 -15.78
N MET A 243 11.01 -18.12 -15.71
CA MET A 243 11.56 -18.63 -14.44
C MET A 243 12.55 -17.65 -13.80
N MET A 244 13.39 -16.98 -14.59
CA MET A 244 14.30 -15.94 -14.09
C MET A 244 13.52 -14.75 -13.52
N ARG A 245 12.45 -14.30 -14.20
CA ARG A 245 11.57 -13.24 -13.71
C ARG A 245 10.90 -13.63 -12.40
N TYR A 246 10.35 -14.84 -12.33
CA TYR A 246 9.73 -15.37 -11.12
C TYR A 246 10.73 -15.49 -9.96
N ALA A 247 11.91 -16.05 -10.20
CA ALA A 247 12.95 -16.18 -9.18
C ALA A 247 13.34 -14.81 -8.61
N LEU A 248 13.60 -13.83 -9.49
CA LEU A 248 13.92 -12.47 -9.10
C LEU A 248 12.78 -11.83 -8.29
N ALA A 249 11.55 -11.89 -8.78
CA ALA A 249 10.40 -11.32 -8.08
C ALA A 249 10.21 -11.92 -6.69
N ARG A 250 10.39 -13.23 -6.54
CA ARG A 250 10.33 -13.94 -5.27
C ARG A 250 11.46 -13.49 -4.31
N GLU A 251 12.67 -13.30 -4.80
CA GLU A 251 13.80 -12.82 -3.98
C GLU A 251 13.56 -11.39 -3.50
N VAL A 252 13.15 -10.50 -4.39
CA VAL A 252 12.83 -9.11 -4.05
C VAL A 252 11.65 -9.04 -3.07
N ALA A 253 10.59 -9.84 -3.32
CA ALA A 253 9.42 -9.91 -2.44
C ALA A 253 9.76 -10.40 -1.02
N LYS A 254 10.73 -11.32 -0.87
CA LYS A 254 11.18 -11.78 0.45
C LYS A 254 11.91 -10.71 1.24
N LYS A 255 12.71 -9.88 0.56
CA LYS A 255 13.51 -8.82 1.19
C LYS A 255 12.69 -7.56 1.51
N ALA A 256 11.60 -7.31 0.79
CA ALA A 256 10.76 -6.14 0.97
C ALA A 256 9.88 -6.26 2.24
N ASN A 257 9.78 -5.16 2.99
CA ASN A 257 8.81 -5.08 4.09
C ASN A 257 7.39 -5.05 3.54
N HIS A 258 7.09 -4.08 2.65
CA HIS A 258 5.80 -3.94 2.01
C HIS A 258 5.87 -4.41 0.56
N LEU A 259 4.82 -5.06 0.06
CA LEU A 259 4.75 -5.59 -1.30
C LEU A 259 3.40 -5.27 -1.93
N LEU A 260 3.41 -4.59 -3.06
CA LEU A 260 2.25 -4.38 -3.90
C LEU A 260 2.42 -5.10 -5.23
N LEU A 261 1.51 -5.97 -5.55
CA LEU A 261 1.41 -6.64 -6.85
C LEU A 261 0.22 -6.08 -7.60
N LEU A 262 0.41 -5.63 -8.83
CA LEU A 262 -0.66 -5.12 -9.67
C LEU A 262 -0.81 -6.00 -10.90
N THR A 263 -2.03 -6.36 -11.24
CA THR A 263 -2.33 -7.06 -12.50
C THR A 263 -3.80 -6.90 -12.87
N ALA A 264 -4.11 -6.84 -14.15
CA ALA A 264 -5.50 -6.91 -14.61
C ALA A 264 -5.94 -8.36 -14.87
N THR A 265 -4.98 -9.27 -15.03
CA THR A 265 -5.22 -10.67 -15.40
C THR A 265 -4.56 -11.58 -14.36
N PRO A 266 -5.15 -11.70 -13.15
CA PRO A 266 -4.58 -12.52 -12.09
C PRO A 266 -4.57 -14.01 -12.44
N HIS A 267 -5.51 -14.43 -13.26
CA HIS A 267 -5.65 -15.81 -13.74
C HIS A 267 -5.37 -15.91 -15.23
N ASN A 268 -4.27 -16.54 -15.59
CA ASN A 268 -3.98 -16.95 -16.98
C ASN A 268 -4.57 -18.32 -17.32
N GLY A 269 -5.65 -18.70 -16.63
CA GLY A 269 -6.27 -20.04 -16.77
C GLY A 269 -5.65 -21.14 -15.89
N TYR A 270 -4.54 -20.86 -15.22
CA TYR A 270 -3.81 -21.82 -14.38
C TYR A 270 -3.78 -21.40 -12.93
N THR A 271 -4.27 -22.26 -12.04
CA THR A 271 -4.35 -22.00 -10.60
C THR A 271 -2.97 -21.91 -9.95
N ASP A 272 -2.00 -22.68 -10.42
CA ASP A 272 -0.62 -22.69 -9.91
C ASP A 272 0.11 -21.36 -10.15
N THR A 273 -0.10 -20.74 -11.30
CA THR A 273 0.43 -19.41 -11.64
C THR A 273 -0.09 -18.36 -10.66
N PHE A 274 -1.41 -18.32 -10.44
CA PHE A 274 -2.02 -17.38 -9.49
C PHE A 274 -1.58 -17.66 -8.05
N ALA A 275 -1.57 -18.94 -7.64
CA ALA A 275 -1.10 -19.34 -6.32
C ALA A 275 0.34 -18.89 -6.04
N SER A 276 1.20 -18.87 -7.08
CA SER A 276 2.58 -18.40 -6.95
C SER A 276 2.69 -16.91 -6.60
N LEU A 277 1.79 -16.06 -7.08
CA LEU A 277 1.70 -14.65 -6.71
C LEU A 277 1.20 -14.49 -5.27
N LEU A 278 0.17 -15.24 -4.90
CA LEU A 278 -0.37 -15.22 -3.54
C LEU A 278 0.65 -15.68 -2.49
N ALA A 279 1.46 -16.69 -2.83
CA ALA A 279 2.54 -17.17 -1.96
C ALA A 279 3.67 -16.13 -1.75
N MET A 280 3.79 -15.13 -2.63
CA MET A 280 4.70 -14.00 -2.40
C MET A 280 4.14 -13.03 -1.36
N LEU A 281 2.81 -12.93 -1.20
CA LEU A 281 2.17 -12.04 -0.24
C LEU A 281 2.26 -12.62 1.17
N ASP A 282 1.76 -13.82 1.37
CA ASP A 282 1.82 -14.53 2.64
C ASP A 282 1.91 -16.05 2.40
N CYS A 283 2.81 -16.72 3.11
CA CYS A 283 3.02 -18.16 2.99
C CYS A 283 1.83 -19.00 3.50
N GLY A 284 0.97 -18.43 4.34
CA GLY A 284 -0.24 -19.10 4.85
C GLY A 284 -1.40 -19.12 3.85
N ILE A 285 -1.33 -18.31 2.76
CA ILE A 285 -2.40 -18.27 1.76
C ILE A 285 -2.45 -19.55 0.93
N VAL A 286 -1.29 -20.13 0.64
CA VAL A 286 -1.18 -21.28 -0.27
C VAL A 286 -0.64 -22.49 0.46
N SER A 287 -1.34 -23.61 0.34
CA SER A 287 -0.96 -24.91 0.90
C SER A 287 -1.11 -26.02 -0.14
N GLY A 288 -0.56 -27.18 0.17
CA GLY A 288 -0.64 -28.36 -0.72
C GLY A 288 0.50 -28.45 -1.73
N PRO A 289 0.43 -29.46 -2.62
CA PRO A 289 1.46 -29.68 -3.62
C PRO A 289 1.44 -28.62 -4.71
N VAL A 290 2.59 -28.38 -5.33
CA VAL A 290 2.75 -27.34 -6.39
C VAL A 290 1.79 -27.54 -7.58
N HIS A 291 1.40 -28.77 -7.87
CA HIS A 291 0.52 -29.11 -9.00
C HIS A 291 -0.98 -28.96 -8.67
N ASP A 292 -1.31 -28.94 -7.38
CA ASP A 292 -2.69 -28.76 -6.89
C ASP A 292 -2.67 -27.84 -5.64
N PRO A 293 -2.36 -26.55 -5.83
CA PRO A 293 -2.29 -25.61 -4.73
C PRO A 293 -3.70 -25.31 -4.19
N LYS A 294 -3.84 -25.42 -2.89
CA LYS A 294 -5.08 -25.03 -2.18
C LYS A 294 -4.92 -23.61 -1.63
N ILE A 295 -5.84 -22.74 -2.01
CA ILE A 295 -5.84 -21.33 -1.58
C ILE A 295 -6.74 -21.20 -0.35
N ASN A 296 -6.18 -20.74 0.74
CA ASN A 296 -6.92 -20.35 1.93
C ASN A 296 -7.60 -18.98 1.70
N ARG A 297 -8.90 -19.02 1.40
CA ARG A 297 -9.70 -17.82 1.09
C ARG A 297 -9.83 -16.87 2.28
N ASP A 298 -9.80 -17.37 3.50
CA ASP A 298 -9.94 -16.55 4.71
C ASP A 298 -8.71 -15.67 4.95
N ILE A 299 -7.53 -16.13 4.59
CA ILE A 299 -6.33 -15.32 4.62
C ILE A 299 -6.25 -14.46 3.35
N ALA A 300 -6.52 -15.02 2.18
CA ALA A 300 -6.41 -14.33 0.90
C ALA A 300 -7.27 -13.04 0.84
N LYS A 301 -8.45 -13.04 1.44
CA LYS A 301 -9.35 -11.86 1.45
C LYS A 301 -8.73 -10.60 2.08
N PHE A 302 -7.74 -10.74 2.93
CA PHE A 302 -7.02 -9.60 3.51
C PHE A 302 -5.92 -9.06 2.60
N HIS A 303 -5.49 -9.85 1.60
CA HIS A 303 -4.36 -9.55 0.73
C HIS A 303 -4.75 -9.28 -0.72
N VAL A 304 -5.97 -9.60 -1.13
CA VAL A 304 -6.41 -9.48 -2.53
C VAL A 304 -7.56 -8.51 -2.64
N CYS A 305 -7.35 -7.44 -3.41
CA CYS A 305 -8.39 -6.56 -3.90
C CYS A 305 -8.63 -6.87 -5.37
N GLN A 306 -9.82 -7.35 -5.70
CA GLN A 306 -10.19 -7.67 -7.07
C GLN A 306 -11.60 -7.17 -7.34
N ARG A 307 -11.76 -6.28 -8.32
CA ARG A 307 -13.03 -5.72 -8.74
C ARG A 307 -13.14 -5.72 -10.24
N ARG A 308 -14.35 -5.96 -10.73
CA ARG A 308 -14.69 -5.85 -12.14
C ARG A 308 -15.41 -4.53 -12.36
N ARG A 309 -15.38 -4.02 -13.58
CA ARG A 309 -16.18 -2.84 -13.94
C ARG A 309 -17.66 -3.00 -13.58
N LYS A 310 -18.21 -4.21 -13.78
CA LYS A 310 -19.58 -4.52 -13.41
C LYS A 310 -19.83 -4.33 -11.92
N ASP A 311 -18.95 -4.82 -11.07
CA ASP A 311 -19.09 -4.72 -9.61
C ASP A 311 -19.12 -3.25 -9.16
N VAL A 312 -18.30 -2.40 -9.79
CA VAL A 312 -18.28 -0.96 -9.55
C VAL A 312 -19.59 -0.31 -10.00
N VAL A 313 -20.09 -0.61 -11.20
CA VAL A 313 -21.37 -0.09 -11.72
C VAL A 313 -22.53 -0.53 -10.82
N ASP A 314 -22.58 -1.78 -10.41
CA ASP A 314 -23.63 -2.30 -9.53
C ASP A 314 -23.58 -1.62 -8.15
N TRP A 315 -22.38 -1.30 -7.65
CA TRP A 315 -22.21 -0.53 -6.42
C TRP A 315 -22.75 0.90 -6.55
N PHE A 316 -22.42 1.63 -7.63
CA PHE A 316 -22.94 2.97 -7.88
C PHE A 316 -24.46 2.99 -7.97
N ARG A 317 -25.06 2.02 -8.67
CA ARG A 317 -26.52 1.88 -8.76
C ARG A 317 -27.18 1.63 -7.41
N ALA A 318 -26.58 0.80 -6.57
CA ALA A 318 -27.08 0.50 -5.23
C ALA A 318 -27.08 1.72 -4.30
N HIS A 319 -26.20 2.70 -4.55
CA HIS A 319 -26.06 3.94 -3.75
C HIS A 319 -26.72 5.16 -4.40
N ALA A 320 -27.60 4.94 -5.39
CA ALA A 320 -28.36 5.99 -6.09
C ALA A 320 -27.50 7.09 -6.74
N VAL A 321 -26.27 6.76 -7.15
CA VAL A 321 -25.42 7.64 -7.96
C VAL A 321 -25.82 7.44 -9.42
N GLU A 322 -26.44 8.44 -10.02
CA GLU A 322 -27.01 8.33 -11.38
C GLU A 322 -25.96 8.24 -12.49
N GLU A 323 -24.73 8.70 -12.27
CA GLU A 323 -23.69 8.71 -13.29
C GLU A 323 -22.95 7.37 -13.37
N ASN A 324 -23.00 6.75 -14.55
CA ASN A 324 -22.12 5.63 -14.87
C ASN A 324 -20.67 6.16 -14.99
N PRO A 325 -19.72 5.75 -14.11
CA PRO A 325 -18.35 6.27 -14.15
C PRO A 325 -17.57 5.82 -15.38
N PHE A 326 -18.12 4.89 -16.16
CA PHE A 326 -17.45 4.34 -17.35
C PHE A 326 -18.19 4.74 -18.63
N PRO A 327 -17.46 5.06 -19.71
CA PRO A 327 -18.05 5.31 -21.00
C PRO A 327 -18.75 4.03 -21.52
N THR A 328 -19.91 4.22 -22.16
CA THR A 328 -20.59 3.12 -22.84
C THR A 328 -19.80 2.71 -24.09
N ARG A 329 -19.62 1.41 -24.26
CA ARG A 329 -18.95 0.86 -25.44
C ARG A 329 -19.95 0.75 -26.57
N ASP A 330 -19.80 1.55 -27.62
CA ASP A 330 -20.52 1.38 -28.88
C ASP A 330 -19.60 0.62 -29.86
N GLN A 331 -20.04 -0.54 -30.32
CA GLN A 331 -19.27 -1.41 -31.19
C GLN A 331 -19.88 -1.33 -32.58
N LYS A 332 -19.15 -0.71 -33.52
CA LYS A 332 -19.52 -0.70 -34.94
C LYS A 332 -18.52 -1.54 -35.71
N GLU A 333 -19.05 -2.53 -36.41
CA GLU A 333 -18.27 -3.24 -37.42
C GLU A 333 -18.27 -2.39 -38.69
N VAL A 334 -17.10 -1.96 -39.12
CA VAL A 334 -16.91 -1.27 -40.39
C VAL A 334 -16.24 -2.27 -41.33
N PRO A 335 -16.96 -2.82 -42.30
CA PRO A 335 -16.35 -3.65 -43.33
C PRO A 335 -15.40 -2.78 -44.15
N VAL A 336 -14.15 -3.19 -44.30
CA VAL A 336 -13.16 -2.55 -45.15
C VAL A 336 -12.91 -3.50 -46.32
N ASP A 337 -13.40 -3.10 -47.49
CA ASP A 337 -13.03 -3.79 -48.73
C ASP A 337 -11.60 -3.40 -49.08
N LEU A 338 -10.71 -4.37 -49.03
CA LEU A 338 -9.33 -4.22 -49.48
C LEU A 338 -9.33 -4.48 -50.99
N GLU A 339 -9.41 -3.40 -51.78
CA GLU A 339 -9.07 -3.46 -53.21
C GLU A 339 -7.53 -3.64 -53.33
N TYR A 340 -7.13 -4.86 -53.67
CA TYR A 340 -5.75 -5.08 -54.13
C TYR A 340 -5.64 -4.52 -55.55
N PRO A 341 -4.72 -3.61 -55.84
CA PRO A 341 -4.43 -3.27 -57.23
C PRO A 341 -3.92 -4.54 -57.93
N GLU A 342 -4.64 -4.98 -58.93
CA GLU A 342 -4.16 -6.03 -59.84
C GLU A 342 -2.90 -5.50 -60.55
N GLU A 343 -1.78 -6.27 -60.46
CA GLU A 343 -0.54 -6.00 -61.19
C GLU A 343 -0.74 -6.22 -62.71
#